data_d9051a036f6abad1609a9a78f19931da
#
_entry.id   d9051a036f6abad1609a9a78f19931da
#
_cell.length_a   1.000
_cell.length_b   1.000
_cell.length_c   1.000
_cell.angle_alpha   90.00
_cell.angle_beta   90.00
_cell.angle_gamma   90.00
#
_symmetry.space_group_name_H-M   'P 1'
#
loop_
_entity.id
_entity.type
_entity.pdbx_description
1 polymer ?
#
loop_
_entity_poly.entity_id
_entity_poly.type
_entity_poly.pdbx_seq_one_letter_code
_entity_poly.pdbx_strand_id
1 'polypeptide(L)'
;MSKVNISTPLGDIVVRLYDETPSHRDNFLKLVKEGFYDGTLFHRVIKDFMIQGGDPESKDAPKGKALGTGDAGYTLPAEFNPSLLHKRGALCAARQGDQVNPERRSSGCQFYIVWGKTYSSGQLGQLAKQLQMQALQGEFNALVGERREQIMQMRRNRDQAGLLALQEELEALAHAAVAQKGLGRMSDEAKRVYSELGGTPFLDGQYTVFGEVEKGLDVVGKIQEVSTDANDRPLKDLKMTMTMVE
;
A
#
# COMPACT_ATOMS: atom_id res chain seq x y z
N MET A 1 -20.23 -3.64 -10.60
CA MET A 1 -19.20 -3.38 -9.56
C MET A 1 -19.79 -3.73 -8.20
N SER A 2 -19.10 -4.57 -7.45
CA SER A 2 -19.56 -5.02 -6.12
C SER A 2 -19.31 -3.95 -5.06
N LYS A 3 -20.22 -3.85 -4.09
CA LYS A 3 -20.10 -2.90 -2.99
C LYS A 3 -20.24 -3.61 -1.65
N VAL A 4 -19.56 -3.08 -0.65
CA VAL A 4 -19.59 -3.58 0.74
C VAL A 4 -19.85 -2.41 1.67
N ASN A 5 -20.74 -2.61 2.62
CA ASN A 5 -20.97 -1.69 3.74
C ASN A 5 -20.13 -2.14 4.94
N ILE A 6 -19.34 -1.24 5.48
CA ILE A 6 -18.56 -1.41 6.72
C ILE A 6 -19.24 -0.58 7.79
N SER A 7 -19.99 -1.24 8.69
CA SER A 7 -20.66 -0.57 9.82
C SER A 7 -19.68 -0.43 10.99
N THR A 8 -19.60 0.78 11.54
CA THR A 8 -18.74 1.12 12.70
C THR A 8 -19.54 1.91 13.75
N PRO A 9 -19.05 2.03 14.98
CA PRO A 9 -19.67 2.89 16.00
C PRO A 9 -19.74 4.39 15.62
N LEU A 10 -18.98 4.82 14.61
CA LEU A 10 -18.93 6.21 14.15
C LEU A 10 -19.75 6.45 12.88
N GLY A 11 -20.34 5.40 12.32
CA GLY A 11 -21.17 5.42 11.12
C GLY A 11 -20.78 4.35 10.11
N ASP A 12 -21.44 4.38 8.96
CA ASP A 12 -21.26 3.42 7.88
C ASP A 12 -20.33 3.96 6.80
N ILE A 13 -19.50 3.07 6.24
CA ILE A 13 -18.61 3.35 5.12
C ILE A 13 -18.97 2.38 4.00
N VAL A 14 -19.42 2.89 2.86
CA VAL A 14 -19.69 2.05 1.68
C VAL A 14 -18.48 2.11 0.76
N VAL A 15 -17.88 0.96 0.49
CA VAL A 15 -16.77 0.82 -0.44
C VAL A 15 -17.23 0.14 -1.72
N ARG A 16 -16.72 0.63 -2.86
CA ARG A 16 -16.88 0.05 -4.19
C ARG A 16 -15.59 -0.66 -4.56
N LEU A 17 -15.68 -1.90 -5.02
CA LEU A 17 -14.53 -2.71 -5.39
C LEU A 17 -14.26 -2.63 -6.89
N TYR A 18 -12.98 -2.67 -7.26
CA TYR A 18 -12.52 -2.54 -8.64
C TYR A 18 -12.48 -3.90 -9.35
N ASP A 19 -12.88 -3.92 -10.63
CA ASP A 19 -12.83 -5.12 -11.45
C ASP A 19 -11.41 -5.37 -12.01
N GLU A 20 -10.56 -4.36 -11.99
CA GLU A 20 -9.16 -4.39 -12.42
C GLU A 20 -8.24 -5.16 -11.46
N THR A 21 -8.71 -5.45 -10.24
CA THR A 21 -7.96 -6.23 -9.23
C THR A 21 -8.81 -7.41 -8.74
N PRO A 22 -9.12 -8.37 -9.63
CA PRO A 22 -10.11 -9.41 -9.38
C PRO A 22 -9.74 -10.34 -8.23
N SER A 23 -8.45 -10.67 -8.02
CA SER A 23 -8.04 -11.54 -6.93
C SER A 23 -8.33 -10.93 -5.57
N HIS A 24 -8.02 -9.64 -5.40
CA HIS A 24 -8.29 -8.93 -4.16
C HIS A 24 -9.78 -8.68 -3.95
N ARG A 25 -10.49 -8.26 -5.02
CA ARG A 25 -11.95 -8.08 -4.99
C ARG A 25 -12.66 -9.34 -4.55
N ASP A 26 -12.41 -10.46 -5.23
CA ASP A 26 -13.14 -11.70 -5.02
C ASP A 26 -12.83 -12.32 -3.65
N ASN A 27 -11.56 -12.21 -3.21
CA ASN A 27 -11.14 -12.61 -1.87
C ASN A 27 -11.84 -11.77 -0.78
N PHE A 28 -11.86 -10.45 -0.93
CA PHE A 28 -12.53 -9.56 0.03
C PHE A 28 -14.02 -9.87 0.13
N LEU A 29 -14.71 -10.05 -1.01
CA LEU A 29 -16.11 -10.43 -1.08
C LEU A 29 -16.39 -11.79 -0.41
N LYS A 30 -15.51 -12.78 -0.62
CA LYS A 30 -15.60 -14.07 0.03
C LYS A 30 -15.57 -13.93 1.55
N LEU A 31 -14.56 -13.21 2.08
CA LEU A 31 -14.40 -13.01 3.52
C LEU A 31 -15.55 -12.21 4.14
N VAL A 32 -16.13 -11.25 3.42
CA VAL A 32 -17.35 -10.52 3.84
C VAL A 32 -18.54 -11.48 3.94
N LYS A 33 -18.77 -12.32 2.92
CA LYS A 33 -19.87 -13.29 2.92
C LYS A 33 -19.74 -14.34 4.02
N GLU A 34 -18.53 -14.70 4.39
CA GLU A 34 -18.22 -15.65 5.47
C GLU A 34 -18.31 -15.01 6.87
N GLY A 35 -18.61 -13.69 6.98
CA GLY A 35 -18.63 -12.96 8.25
C GLY A 35 -17.25 -12.87 8.92
N PHE A 36 -16.17 -13.06 8.14
CA PHE A 36 -14.80 -13.05 8.66
C PHE A 36 -14.44 -11.77 9.40
N TYR A 37 -14.92 -10.63 8.90
CA TYR A 37 -14.60 -9.31 9.46
C TYR A 37 -15.47 -8.92 10.67
N ASP A 38 -16.55 -9.67 10.96
CA ASP A 38 -17.46 -9.29 12.01
C ASP A 38 -16.81 -9.34 13.39
N GLY A 39 -16.84 -8.21 14.08
CA GLY A 39 -16.20 -8.01 15.37
C GLY A 39 -14.70 -7.70 15.32
N THR A 40 -14.07 -7.69 14.14
CA THR A 40 -12.70 -7.17 14.01
C THR A 40 -12.65 -5.67 14.21
N LEU A 41 -11.45 -5.13 14.47
CA LEU A 41 -11.24 -3.72 14.78
C LEU A 41 -10.55 -2.98 13.63
N PHE A 42 -10.79 -1.68 13.53
CA PHE A 42 -9.75 -0.78 13.02
C PHE A 42 -8.66 -0.71 14.08
N HIS A 43 -7.69 -1.59 13.97
CA HIS A 43 -6.67 -1.83 15.00
C HIS A 43 -5.46 -0.90 14.92
N ARG A 44 -5.30 -0.17 13.80
CA ARG A 44 -4.22 0.79 13.58
C ARG A 44 -4.74 2.02 12.86
N VAL A 45 -4.58 3.18 13.46
CA VAL A 45 -5.04 4.46 12.93
C VAL A 45 -3.90 5.46 13.03
N ILE A 46 -3.49 6.00 11.90
CA ILE A 46 -2.49 7.06 11.83
C ILE A 46 -3.11 8.28 11.17
N LYS A 47 -3.18 9.37 11.94
CA LYS A 47 -3.70 10.66 11.47
C LYS A 47 -2.97 11.13 10.22
N ASP A 48 -3.72 11.70 9.27
CA ASP A 48 -3.21 12.18 7.99
C ASP A 48 -2.52 11.10 7.12
N PHE A 49 -2.79 9.82 7.42
CA PHE A 49 -2.23 8.70 6.67
C PHE A 49 -3.30 7.67 6.29
N MET A 50 -3.74 6.81 7.23
CA MET A 50 -4.69 5.73 6.92
C MET A 50 -5.37 5.17 8.18
N ILE A 51 -6.44 4.42 7.96
CA ILE A 51 -7.07 3.55 8.96
C ILE A 51 -6.95 2.10 8.49
N GLN A 52 -6.47 1.18 9.33
CA GLN A 52 -6.19 -0.21 8.99
C GLN A 52 -7.00 -1.16 9.85
N GLY A 53 -7.56 -2.19 9.22
CA GLY A 53 -8.37 -3.23 9.86
C GLY A 53 -8.16 -4.61 9.24
N GLY A 54 -9.02 -5.57 9.64
CA GLY A 54 -9.05 -6.91 9.06
C GLY A 54 -8.13 -7.93 9.74
N ASP A 55 -7.51 -7.59 10.87
CA ASP A 55 -6.76 -8.55 11.69
C ASP A 55 -7.75 -9.44 12.47
N PRO A 56 -7.80 -10.76 12.23
CA PRO A 56 -8.70 -11.66 12.96
C PRO A 56 -8.38 -11.74 14.47
N GLU A 57 -7.13 -11.52 14.86
CA GLU A 57 -6.72 -11.49 16.27
C GLU A 57 -7.21 -10.24 17.03
N SER A 58 -7.78 -9.28 16.31
CA SER A 58 -8.37 -8.08 16.90
C SER A 58 -9.75 -8.32 17.50
N LYS A 59 -10.41 -9.45 17.20
CA LYS A 59 -11.69 -9.82 17.78
C LYS A 59 -11.54 -9.98 19.30
N ASP A 60 -12.30 -9.19 20.05
CA ASP A 60 -12.30 -9.20 21.52
C ASP A 60 -10.90 -9.13 22.16
N ALA A 61 -9.94 -8.52 21.46
CA ALA A 61 -8.58 -8.40 21.91
C ALA A 61 -8.49 -7.51 23.18
N PRO A 62 -7.83 -7.96 24.25
CA PRO A 62 -7.68 -7.15 25.46
C PRO A 62 -6.91 -5.87 25.15
N LYS A 63 -7.14 -4.84 25.96
CA LYS A 63 -6.38 -3.59 25.86
C LYS A 63 -4.88 -3.85 26.00
N GLY A 64 -4.08 -3.19 25.17
CA GLY A 64 -2.61 -3.33 25.18
C GLY A 64 -2.08 -4.57 24.41
N LYS A 65 -2.94 -5.47 23.92
CA LYS A 65 -2.49 -6.53 23.00
C LYS A 65 -1.97 -5.89 21.73
N ALA A 66 -0.75 -6.23 21.31
CA ALA A 66 -0.23 -5.88 19.99
C ALA A 66 -1.06 -6.59 18.90
N LEU A 67 -1.46 -5.84 17.88
CA LEU A 67 -2.29 -6.29 16.76
C LEU A 67 -1.59 -6.01 15.44
N GLY A 68 -2.12 -6.55 14.35
CA GLY A 68 -1.60 -6.36 13.00
C GLY A 68 -0.74 -7.53 12.51
N THR A 69 -0.58 -8.59 13.30
CA THR A 69 0.17 -9.81 12.91
C THR A 69 -0.73 -10.96 12.51
N GLY A 70 -2.03 -10.90 12.83
CA GLY A 70 -2.98 -11.92 12.44
C GLY A 70 -3.19 -11.97 10.92
N ASP A 71 -3.42 -13.16 10.38
CA ASP A 71 -3.65 -13.37 8.96
C ASP A 71 -4.79 -14.37 8.69
N ALA A 72 -5.12 -14.56 7.42
CA ALA A 72 -6.13 -15.52 6.97
C ALA A 72 -5.53 -16.91 6.64
N GLY A 73 -4.24 -17.14 6.94
CA GLY A 73 -3.51 -18.36 6.61
C GLY A 73 -2.96 -18.38 5.17
N TYR A 74 -3.09 -17.29 4.42
CA TYR A 74 -2.60 -17.16 3.05
C TYR A 74 -2.34 -15.71 2.66
N THR A 75 -1.60 -15.53 1.56
CA THR A 75 -1.33 -14.23 0.93
C THR A 75 -1.81 -14.22 -0.52
N LEU A 76 -2.04 -13.02 -1.07
CA LEU A 76 -2.43 -12.82 -2.46
C LEU A 76 -1.26 -12.28 -3.28
N PRO A 77 -1.07 -12.69 -4.54
CA PRO A 77 -0.17 -12.00 -5.44
C PRO A 77 -0.54 -10.53 -5.58
N ALA A 78 0.45 -9.64 -5.70
CA ALA A 78 0.19 -8.23 -5.92
C ALA A 78 -0.53 -7.99 -7.26
N GLU A 79 -1.50 -7.07 -7.28
CA GLU A 79 -2.20 -6.60 -8.49
C GLU A 79 -1.97 -5.09 -8.63
N PHE A 80 -0.71 -4.69 -8.88
CA PHE A 80 -0.38 -3.28 -9.05
C PHE A 80 -0.91 -2.75 -10.37
N ASN A 81 -1.70 -1.68 -10.30
CA ASN A 81 -2.23 -0.99 -11.46
C ASN A 81 -1.91 0.51 -11.35
N PRO A 82 -1.13 1.08 -12.29
CA PRO A 82 -0.72 2.48 -12.21
C PRO A 82 -1.87 3.50 -12.35
N SER A 83 -3.05 3.05 -12.80
CA SER A 83 -4.25 3.89 -12.87
C SER A 83 -5.01 3.95 -11.54
N LEU A 84 -4.72 3.02 -10.61
CA LEU A 84 -5.38 2.94 -9.31
C LEU A 84 -4.48 3.60 -8.26
N LEU A 85 -4.79 4.85 -7.94
CA LEU A 85 -3.98 5.70 -7.06
C LEU A 85 -4.36 5.53 -5.59
N HIS A 86 -3.39 5.69 -4.69
CA HIS A 86 -3.63 5.79 -3.24
C HIS A 86 -4.20 7.17 -2.87
N LYS A 87 -5.24 7.58 -3.57
CA LYS A 87 -5.97 8.82 -3.28
C LYS A 87 -6.75 8.69 -1.96
N ARG A 88 -7.17 9.81 -1.39
CA ARG A 88 -8.07 9.79 -0.22
C ARG A 88 -9.31 8.94 -0.50
N GLY A 89 -9.62 8.03 0.41
CA GLY A 89 -10.71 7.06 0.27
C GLY A 89 -10.35 5.79 -0.48
N ALA A 90 -9.12 5.63 -1.00
CA ALA A 90 -8.70 4.37 -1.62
C ALA A 90 -8.70 3.22 -0.60
N LEU A 91 -9.24 2.06 -1.00
CA LEU A 91 -9.22 0.80 -0.26
C LEU A 91 -8.08 -0.06 -0.78
N CYS A 92 -7.15 -0.41 0.10
CA CYS A 92 -5.88 -1.02 -0.25
C CYS A 92 -5.58 -2.25 0.62
N ALA A 93 -4.87 -3.22 0.07
CA ALA A 93 -4.42 -4.39 0.81
C ALA A 93 -3.14 -4.09 1.61
N ALA A 94 -3.12 -4.46 2.89
CA ALA A 94 -1.92 -4.40 3.70
C ALA A 94 -0.94 -5.53 3.29
N ARG A 95 0.33 -5.38 3.62
CA ARG A 95 1.36 -6.40 3.42
C ARG A 95 2.54 -6.24 4.38
N GLN A 96 3.32 -7.27 4.50
CA GLN A 96 4.61 -7.21 5.20
C GLN A 96 5.66 -6.45 4.38
N GLY A 97 6.68 -5.92 5.06
CA GLY A 97 7.77 -5.17 4.44
C GLY A 97 8.65 -6.01 3.51
N ASP A 98 9.32 -5.36 2.54
CA ASP A 98 10.09 -5.99 1.47
C ASP A 98 11.20 -6.94 1.97
N GLN A 99 11.73 -6.74 3.19
CA GLN A 99 12.77 -7.61 3.78
C GLN A 99 12.30 -9.05 4.01
N VAL A 100 11.03 -9.22 4.39
CA VAL A 100 10.43 -10.54 4.67
C VAL A 100 9.45 -10.96 3.57
N ASN A 101 9.09 -10.05 2.68
CA ASN A 101 8.14 -10.26 1.61
C ASN A 101 8.62 -9.59 0.30
N PRO A 102 9.72 -10.06 -0.30
CA PRO A 102 10.29 -9.45 -1.50
C PRO A 102 9.37 -9.50 -2.72
N GLU A 103 8.44 -10.46 -2.76
CA GLU A 103 7.42 -10.58 -3.81
C GLU A 103 6.27 -9.57 -3.63
N ARG A 104 6.26 -8.81 -2.54
CA ARG A 104 5.23 -7.81 -2.19
C ARG A 104 3.82 -8.37 -2.20
N ARG A 105 3.67 -9.64 -1.81
CA ARG A 105 2.37 -10.29 -1.69
C ARG A 105 1.52 -9.59 -0.64
N SER A 106 0.24 -9.44 -0.92
CA SER A 106 -0.72 -8.82 -0.01
C SER A 106 -1.15 -9.79 1.09
N SER A 107 -1.49 -9.28 2.27
CA SER A 107 -2.22 -10.04 3.29
C SER A 107 -3.54 -10.56 2.71
N GLY A 108 -3.92 -11.78 3.09
CA GLY A 108 -5.20 -12.37 2.71
C GLY A 108 -6.42 -11.70 3.33
N CYS A 109 -6.25 -10.90 4.40
CA CYS A 109 -7.38 -10.29 5.11
C CYS A 109 -7.19 -8.84 5.53
N GLN A 110 -5.97 -8.38 5.81
CA GLN A 110 -5.78 -7.02 6.30
C GLN A 110 -5.83 -6.00 5.18
N PHE A 111 -6.56 -4.91 5.42
CA PHE A 111 -6.76 -3.82 4.49
C PHE A 111 -6.59 -2.47 5.20
N TYR A 112 -6.41 -1.42 4.43
CA TYR A 112 -6.46 -0.04 4.94
C TYR A 112 -7.23 0.87 4.00
N ILE A 113 -7.79 1.94 4.58
CA ILE A 113 -8.43 3.03 3.83
C ILE A 113 -7.55 4.27 3.98
N VAL A 114 -7.17 4.83 2.86
CA VAL A 114 -6.28 6.00 2.80
C VAL A 114 -7.04 7.25 3.23
N TRP A 115 -6.40 8.05 4.11
CA TRP A 115 -6.78 9.45 4.34
C TRP A 115 -5.80 10.39 3.65
N GLY A 116 -4.54 10.34 4.03
CA GLY A 116 -3.46 11.11 3.43
C GLY A 116 -3.60 12.62 3.62
N LYS A 117 -2.74 13.36 2.92
CA LYS A 117 -2.69 14.82 2.88
C LYS A 117 -2.89 15.32 1.45
N THR A 118 -3.23 16.59 1.29
CA THR A 118 -3.12 17.31 0.01
C THR A 118 -1.69 17.79 -0.18
N TYR A 119 -1.27 17.92 -1.42
CA TYR A 119 0.10 18.29 -1.79
C TYR A 119 0.09 19.50 -2.70
N SER A 120 1.00 20.45 -2.46
CA SER A 120 1.28 21.52 -3.43
C SER A 120 2.03 20.97 -4.66
N SER A 121 1.97 21.70 -5.77
CA SER A 121 2.70 21.37 -6.99
C SER A 121 4.21 21.19 -6.74
N GLY A 122 4.81 22.03 -5.89
CA GLY A 122 6.22 21.92 -5.52
C GLY A 122 6.53 20.63 -4.75
N GLN A 123 5.69 20.24 -3.80
CA GLN A 123 5.83 18.99 -3.05
C GLN A 123 5.70 17.77 -3.96
N LEU A 124 4.74 17.77 -4.89
CA LEU A 124 4.57 16.69 -5.87
C LEU A 124 5.77 16.60 -6.82
N GLY A 125 6.33 17.73 -7.23
CA GLY A 125 7.55 17.76 -8.03
C GLY A 125 8.76 17.16 -7.30
N GLN A 126 8.93 17.46 -6.02
CA GLN A 126 9.98 16.86 -5.19
C GLN A 126 9.77 15.37 -4.99
N LEU A 127 8.54 14.96 -4.68
CA LEU A 127 8.18 13.55 -4.51
C LEU A 127 8.41 12.75 -5.80
N ALA A 128 8.01 13.27 -6.96
CA ALA A 128 8.24 12.63 -8.24
C ALA A 128 9.74 12.40 -8.50
N LYS A 129 10.61 13.38 -8.19
CA LYS A 129 12.06 13.22 -8.28
C LYS A 129 12.57 12.12 -7.33
N GLN A 130 12.08 12.10 -6.10
CA GLN A 130 12.45 11.08 -5.12
C GLN A 130 12.05 9.66 -5.58
N LEU A 131 10.82 9.49 -6.08
CA LEU A 131 10.34 8.20 -6.61
C LEU A 131 11.18 7.75 -7.82
N GLN A 132 11.56 8.68 -8.69
CA GLN A 132 12.44 8.37 -9.82
C GLN A 132 13.82 7.91 -9.37
N MET A 133 14.42 8.59 -8.38
CA MET A 133 15.71 8.17 -7.81
C MET A 133 15.63 6.81 -7.13
N GLN A 134 14.56 6.54 -6.38
CA GLN A 134 14.33 5.23 -5.76
C GLN A 134 14.18 4.11 -6.81
N ALA A 135 13.44 4.37 -7.88
CA ALA A 135 13.29 3.42 -8.97
C ALA A 135 14.62 3.11 -9.66
N LEU A 136 15.44 4.14 -9.95
CA LEU A 136 16.78 3.99 -10.50
C LEU A 136 17.70 3.18 -9.59
N GLN A 137 17.70 3.49 -8.30
CA GLN A 137 18.49 2.75 -7.31
C GLN A 137 18.05 1.29 -7.20
N GLY A 138 16.75 1.03 -7.25
CA GLY A 138 16.20 -0.32 -7.23
C GLY A 138 16.62 -1.16 -8.43
N GLU A 139 16.49 -0.62 -9.66
CA GLU A 139 16.92 -1.30 -10.89
C GLU A 139 18.44 -1.49 -10.91
N PHE A 140 19.20 -0.49 -10.50
CA PHE A 140 20.68 -0.60 -10.41
C PHE A 140 21.09 -1.71 -9.43
N ASN A 141 20.51 -1.77 -8.24
CA ASN A 141 20.79 -2.80 -7.24
C ASN A 141 20.44 -4.20 -7.75
N ALA A 142 19.34 -4.37 -8.48
CA ALA A 142 18.97 -5.63 -9.10
C ALA A 142 20.03 -6.08 -10.12
N LEU A 143 20.44 -5.18 -11.02
CA LEU A 143 21.49 -5.44 -12.01
C LEU A 143 22.85 -5.76 -11.38
N VAL A 144 23.22 -5.06 -10.31
CA VAL A 144 24.43 -5.37 -9.51
C VAL A 144 24.33 -6.77 -8.91
N GLY A 145 23.14 -7.17 -8.43
CA GLY A 145 22.90 -8.52 -7.91
C GLY A 145 23.13 -9.60 -8.97
N GLU A 146 22.64 -9.39 -10.20
CA GLU A 146 22.82 -10.31 -11.34
C GLU A 146 24.29 -10.43 -11.77
N ARG A 147 25.09 -9.36 -11.61
CA ARG A 147 26.53 -9.32 -11.99
C ARG A 147 27.48 -9.56 -10.81
N ARG A 148 26.96 -10.04 -9.69
CA ARG A 148 27.75 -10.19 -8.44
C ARG A 148 29.04 -11.00 -8.62
N GLU A 149 28.98 -12.11 -9.34
CA GLU A 149 30.16 -12.95 -9.57
C GLU A 149 31.23 -12.24 -10.41
N GLN A 150 30.81 -11.55 -11.48
CA GLN A 150 31.68 -10.76 -12.34
C GLN A 150 32.38 -9.64 -11.53
N ILE A 151 31.63 -8.92 -10.71
CA ILE A 151 32.14 -7.87 -9.83
C ILE A 151 33.17 -8.44 -8.85
N MET A 152 32.87 -9.59 -8.25
CA MET A 152 33.77 -10.26 -7.30
C MET A 152 35.10 -10.70 -7.98
N GLN A 153 35.05 -11.18 -9.23
CA GLN A 153 36.22 -11.56 -10.00
C GLN A 153 37.07 -10.35 -10.37
N MET A 154 36.47 -9.26 -10.86
CA MET A 154 37.16 -8.00 -11.15
C MET A 154 37.86 -7.44 -9.91
N ARG A 155 37.18 -7.47 -8.75
CA ARG A 155 37.80 -7.05 -7.47
C ARG A 155 39.00 -7.89 -7.09
N ARG A 156 38.93 -9.22 -7.25
CA ARG A 156 40.08 -10.13 -7.01
C ARG A 156 41.26 -9.83 -7.93
N ASN A 157 40.99 -9.50 -9.18
CA ASN A 157 41.99 -9.16 -10.19
C ASN A 157 42.47 -7.72 -10.06
N ARG A 158 41.93 -6.93 -9.15
CA ARG A 158 42.21 -5.48 -8.99
C ARG A 158 41.95 -4.66 -10.26
N ASP A 159 41.01 -5.12 -11.08
CA ASP A 159 40.62 -4.46 -12.34
C ASP A 159 39.67 -3.25 -12.04
N GLN A 160 40.31 -2.13 -11.68
CA GLN A 160 39.56 -0.90 -11.38
C GLN A 160 38.92 -0.29 -12.64
N ALA A 161 39.59 -0.38 -13.78
CA ALA A 161 39.07 0.15 -15.04
C ALA A 161 37.81 -0.64 -15.49
N GLY A 162 37.87 -1.97 -15.40
CA GLY A 162 36.72 -2.82 -15.70
C GLY A 162 35.56 -2.59 -14.74
N LEU A 163 35.82 -2.37 -13.44
CA LEU A 163 34.74 -2.05 -12.46
C LEU A 163 34.07 -0.73 -12.78
N LEU A 164 34.84 0.32 -13.18
CA LEU A 164 34.26 1.60 -13.56
C LEU A 164 33.42 1.49 -14.83
N ALA A 165 33.92 0.82 -15.86
CA ALA A 165 33.17 0.59 -17.11
C ALA A 165 31.86 -0.21 -16.86
N LEU A 166 31.93 -1.24 -16.00
CA LEU A 166 30.76 -2.01 -15.63
C LEU A 166 29.74 -1.16 -14.85
N GLN A 167 30.19 -0.28 -13.96
CA GLN A 167 29.29 0.63 -13.24
C GLN A 167 28.55 1.55 -14.22
N GLU A 168 29.24 2.17 -15.18
CA GLU A 168 28.64 3.03 -16.20
C GLU A 168 27.63 2.25 -17.07
N GLU A 169 27.95 1.01 -17.45
CA GLU A 169 27.03 0.12 -18.17
C GLU A 169 25.76 -0.14 -17.36
N LEU A 170 25.90 -0.51 -16.06
CA LEU A 170 24.77 -0.82 -15.20
C LEU A 170 23.91 0.41 -14.92
N GLU A 171 24.50 1.60 -14.78
CA GLU A 171 23.76 2.86 -14.65
C GLU A 171 22.93 3.15 -15.91
N ALA A 172 23.53 2.99 -17.10
CA ALA A 172 22.80 3.17 -18.37
C ALA A 172 21.65 2.16 -18.53
N LEU A 173 21.88 0.89 -18.18
CA LEU A 173 20.85 -0.15 -18.20
C LEU A 173 19.71 0.14 -17.20
N ALA A 174 20.05 0.62 -15.98
CA ALA A 174 19.04 1.00 -14.99
C ALA A 174 18.17 2.17 -15.49
N HIS A 175 18.78 3.19 -16.11
CA HIS A 175 18.04 4.29 -16.74
C HIS A 175 17.10 3.80 -17.84
N ALA A 176 17.58 2.92 -18.73
CA ALA A 176 16.78 2.34 -19.79
C ALA A 176 15.61 1.50 -19.24
N ALA A 177 15.85 0.67 -18.22
CA ALA A 177 14.84 -0.15 -17.58
C ALA A 177 13.75 0.70 -16.91
N VAL A 178 14.12 1.73 -16.15
CA VAL A 178 13.19 2.68 -15.52
C VAL A 178 12.32 3.39 -16.56
N ALA A 179 12.94 3.83 -17.67
CA ALA A 179 12.21 4.48 -18.75
C ALA A 179 11.23 3.54 -19.46
N GLN A 180 11.66 2.32 -19.76
CA GLN A 180 10.84 1.29 -20.41
C GLN A 180 9.68 0.82 -19.53
N LYS A 181 9.93 0.58 -18.24
CA LYS A 181 8.92 0.16 -17.27
C LYS A 181 8.03 1.31 -16.78
N GLY A 182 8.34 2.56 -17.11
CA GLY A 182 7.63 3.75 -16.63
C GLY A 182 7.70 3.96 -15.11
N LEU A 183 8.71 3.40 -14.45
CA LEU A 183 8.86 3.46 -13.00
C LEU A 183 9.20 4.88 -12.50
N GLY A 184 8.75 5.20 -11.28
CA GLY A 184 9.04 6.48 -10.64
C GLY A 184 8.40 7.70 -11.33
N ARG A 185 7.52 7.50 -12.30
CA ARG A 185 6.78 8.59 -12.96
C ARG A 185 5.48 8.87 -12.24
N MET A 186 5.23 10.12 -11.97
CA MET A 186 3.94 10.60 -11.52
C MET A 186 3.23 11.29 -12.71
N SER A 187 2.10 10.75 -13.14
CA SER A 187 1.30 11.33 -14.23
C SER A 187 0.72 12.68 -13.83
N ASP A 188 0.35 13.50 -14.80
CA ASP A 188 -0.30 14.80 -14.51
C ASP A 188 -1.68 14.57 -13.87
N GLU A 189 -2.37 13.49 -14.22
CA GLU A 189 -3.61 13.06 -13.55
C GLU A 189 -3.34 12.74 -12.06
N ALA A 190 -2.30 11.97 -11.74
CA ALA A 190 -1.93 11.68 -10.36
C ALA A 190 -1.61 12.97 -9.58
N LYS A 191 -0.86 13.89 -10.17
CA LYS A 191 -0.57 15.20 -9.56
C LYS A 191 -1.85 15.97 -9.26
N ARG A 192 -2.80 16.01 -10.21
CA ARG A 192 -4.09 16.65 -10.03
C ARG A 192 -4.86 16.02 -8.88
N VAL A 193 -5.01 14.69 -8.88
CA VAL A 193 -5.72 13.94 -7.85
C VAL A 193 -5.13 14.21 -6.46
N TYR A 194 -3.80 14.15 -6.30
CA TYR A 194 -3.16 14.38 -5.01
C TYR A 194 -3.17 15.84 -4.55
N SER A 195 -3.26 16.79 -5.47
CA SER A 195 -3.42 18.20 -5.10
C SER A 195 -4.84 18.54 -4.68
N GLU A 196 -5.85 17.94 -5.32
CA GLU A 196 -7.27 18.23 -5.06
C GLU A 196 -7.84 17.39 -3.92
N LEU A 197 -7.67 16.06 -4.00
CA LEU A 197 -8.26 15.10 -3.06
C LEU A 197 -7.29 14.73 -1.92
N GLY A 198 -5.98 14.75 -2.20
CA GLY A 198 -4.98 14.22 -1.29
C GLY A 198 -4.84 12.70 -1.38
N GLY A 199 -4.02 12.14 -0.50
CA GLY A 199 -3.72 10.72 -0.46
C GLY A 199 -2.29 10.44 -0.02
N THR A 200 -1.77 9.28 -0.44
CA THR A 200 -0.43 8.78 -0.08
C THR A 200 0.35 8.33 -1.32
N PRO A 201 0.76 9.26 -2.20
CA PRO A 201 1.35 8.95 -3.50
C PRO A 201 2.64 8.11 -3.44
N PHE A 202 3.32 8.09 -2.30
CA PHE A 202 4.53 7.27 -2.09
C PHE A 202 4.22 5.77 -1.96
N LEU A 203 2.94 5.37 -1.87
CA LEU A 203 2.50 3.97 -1.85
C LEU A 203 2.11 3.45 -3.24
N ASP A 204 2.01 4.31 -4.25
CA ASP A 204 1.67 3.90 -5.62
C ASP A 204 2.69 2.90 -6.18
N GLY A 205 2.18 1.80 -6.74
CA GLY A 205 3.01 0.70 -7.22
C GLY A 205 3.70 -0.13 -6.12
N GLN A 206 3.41 0.15 -4.85
CA GLN A 206 3.98 -0.56 -3.70
C GLN A 206 2.95 -1.47 -3.01
N TYR A 207 1.67 -1.11 -3.09
CA TYR A 207 0.54 -1.82 -2.51
C TYR A 207 -0.59 -1.92 -3.53
N THR A 208 -1.43 -2.95 -3.40
CA THR A 208 -2.59 -3.10 -4.28
C THR A 208 -3.75 -2.25 -3.80
N VAL A 209 -4.23 -1.36 -4.67
CA VAL A 209 -5.48 -0.63 -4.50
C VAL A 209 -6.58 -1.44 -5.17
N PHE A 210 -7.60 -1.87 -4.43
CA PHE A 210 -8.65 -2.75 -4.96
C PHE A 210 -10.07 -2.21 -4.82
N GLY A 211 -10.21 -0.97 -4.37
CA GLY A 211 -11.49 -0.29 -4.26
C GLY A 211 -11.35 1.15 -3.76
N GLU A 212 -12.49 1.75 -3.50
CA GLU A 212 -12.55 3.12 -2.95
C GLU A 212 -13.82 3.32 -2.12
N VAL A 213 -13.79 4.27 -1.21
CA VAL A 213 -14.96 4.74 -0.46
C VAL A 213 -15.89 5.50 -1.40
N GLU A 214 -17.12 5.02 -1.53
CA GLU A 214 -18.19 5.68 -2.30
C GLU A 214 -19.06 6.56 -1.40
N LYS A 215 -19.32 6.12 -0.16
CA LYS A 215 -20.07 6.89 0.85
C LYS A 215 -19.39 6.73 2.22
N GLY A 216 -19.54 7.72 3.08
CA GLY A 216 -19.01 7.68 4.44
C GLY A 216 -17.54 8.10 4.55
N LEU A 217 -17.02 8.87 3.61
CA LEU A 217 -15.67 9.44 3.72
C LEU A 217 -15.52 10.34 4.96
N ASP A 218 -16.59 11.01 5.39
CA ASP A 218 -16.64 11.76 6.65
C ASP A 218 -16.47 10.85 7.87
N VAL A 219 -16.97 9.60 7.80
CA VAL A 219 -16.79 8.59 8.85
C VAL A 219 -15.32 8.17 8.91
N VAL A 220 -14.67 7.93 7.77
CA VAL A 220 -13.22 7.70 7.72
C VAL A 220 -12.45 8.88 8.34
N GLY A 221 -12.89 10.12 8.05
CA GLY A 221 -12.35 11.33 8.66
C GLY A 221 -12.51 11.36 10.19
N LYS A 222 -13.65 10.93 10.74
CA LYS A 222 -13.84 10.81 12.18
C LYS A 222 -12.95 9.73 12.80
N ILE A 223 -12.80 8.58 12.12
CA ILE A 223 -11.97 7.49 12.59
C ILE A 223 -10.49 7.90 12.65
N GLN A 224 -9.96 8.56 11.62
CA GLN A 224 -8.56 8.94 11.59
C GLN A 224 -8.18 10.03 12.61
N GLU A 225 -9.17 10.69 13.23
CA GLU A 225 -8.97 11.70 14.28
C GLU A 225 -9.07 11.12 15.71
N VAL A 226 -9.35 9.83 15.88
CA VAL A 226 -9.45 9.25 17.22
C VAL A 226 -8.09 9.21 17.92
N SER A 227 -8.11 9.32 19.25
CA SER A 227 -6.90 9.15 20.05
C SER A 227 -6.43 7.71 20.03
N THR A 228 -5.12 7.51 19.88
CA THR A 228 -4.45 6.21 19.80
C THR A 228 -3.42 6.06 20.92
N ASP A 229 -3.00 4.82 21.14
CA ASP A 229 -1.86 4.49 22.00
C ASP A 229 -0.51 4.60 21.24
N ALA A 230 0.57 4.22 21.90
CA ALA A 230 1.93 4.26 21.31
C ALA A 230 2.12 3.29 20.13
N ASN A 231 1.19 2.36 19.90
CA ASN A 231 1.19 1.41 18.78
C ASN A 231 0.16 1.78 17.70
N ASP A 232 -0.31 3.02 17.68
CA ASP A 232 -1.35 3.52 16.78
C ASP A 232 -2.72 2.82 16.95
N ARG A 233 -2.94 2.04 18.03
CA ARG A 233 -4.24 1.42 18.30
C ARG A 233 -5.19 2.45 18.91
N PRO A 234 -6.45 2.58 18.40
CA PRO A 234 -7.45 3.43 19.04
C PRO A 234 -7.67 3.10 20.51
N LEU A 235 -7.70 4.13 21.39
CA LEU A 235 -7.93 3.96 22.82
C LEU A 235 -9.33 3.39 23.14
N LYS A 236 -10.30 3.64 22.24
CA LYS A 236 -11.62 3.01 22.24
C LYS A 236 -11.70 2.11 21.03
N ASP A 237 -12.03 0.84 21.25
CA ASP A 237 -12.15 -0.14 20.18
C ASP A 237 -13.21 0.28 19.15
N LEU A 238 -12.81 0.29 17.88
CA LEU A 238 -13.67 0.57 16.74
C LEU A 238 -13.97 -0.75 16.03
N LYS A 239 -14.97 -1.47 16.55
CA LYS A 239 -15.45 -2.73 15.95
C LYS A 239 -16.12 -2.45 14.62
N MET A 240 -15.98 -3.39 13.68
CA MET A 240 -16.67 -3.36 12.41
C MET A 240 -17.51 -4.62 12.19
N THR A 241 -18.55 -4.48 11.39
CA THR A 241 -19.26 -5.55 10.71
C THR A 241 -19.38 -5.22 9.25
N MET A 242 -19.36 -6.24 8.38
CA MET A 242 -19.40 -6.01 6.94
C MET A 242 -20.54 -6.76 6.28
N THR A 243 -21.27 -6.09 5.39
CA THR A 243 -22.35 -6.67 4.61
C THR A 243 -22.23 -6.30 3.14
N MET A 244 -22.69 -7.19 2.27
CA MET A 244 -22.84 -6.88 0.84
C MET A 244 -23.93 -5.82 0.66
N VAL A 245 -23.69 -4.86 -0.25
CA VAL A 245 -24.72 -3.91 -0.68
C VAL A 245 -25.30 -4.41 -2.00
N GLU A 246 -26.62 -4.54 -2.04
CA GLU A 246 -27.37 -4.93 -3.25
C GLU A 246 -27.36 -3.82 -4.34
#